data_0e2b94a7671a737eea0ad3baa4627c04
#
_entry.id   0e2b94a7671a737eea0ad3baa4627c04
#
_cell.length_a   1.000
_cell.length_b   1.000
_cell.length_c   1.000
_cell.angle_alpha   90.00
_cell.angle_beta   90.00
_cell.angle_gamma   90.00
#
_symmetry.space_group_name_H-M   'P 1'
#
loop_
_entity.id
_entity.type
_entity.pdbx_description
1 polymer ?
#
loop_
_entity_poly.entity_id
_entity_poly.type
_entity_poly.pdbx_seq_one_letter_code
_entity_poly.pdbx_strand_id
1 'polypeptide(L)'
;MESSTYKIRKSFLLPMGLVVLFSFTLLLSTLYLQLPTAKVIILIVFLIPVCILFAESSRRKVIVGDAAIEVQKLFRSKRLSYAELTDIDTIQMRKRVFVSLSSEDDFMIISNSYNQFGDMLRKIIDKAPASIVSDKAKQLADVPPQKCSDIVSAWLAVAVLVLIICAQFREMI
;
A
#
# COMPACT_ATOMS: atom_id res chain seq x y z
N MET A 1 -11.17 -10.87 -23.26
CA MET A 1 -11.31 -10.62 -21.80
C MET A 1 -10.18 -9.73 -21.37
N GLU A 2 -10.42 -8.44 -21.25
CA GLU A 2 -9.36 -7.48 -20.90
C GLU A 2 -9.40 -7.20 -19.40
N SER A 3 -8.56 -7.86 -18.64
CA SER A 3 -8.40 -7.59 -17.21
C SER A 3 -7.25 -6.62 -16.97
N SER A 4 -7.50 -5.53 -16.29
CA SER A 4 -6.47 -4.56 -15.90
C SER A 4 -6.03 -4.79 -14.47
N THR A 5 -4.71 -4.91 -14.25
CA THR A 5 -4.14 -5.16 -12.92
C THR A 5 -3.43 -3.92 -12.39
N TYR A 6 -3.81 -3.46 -11.21
CA TYR A 6 -3.26 -2.31 -10.52
C TYR A 6 -2.53 -2.75 -9.25
N LYS A 7 -1.28 -2.31 -9.10
CA LYS A 7 -0.41 -2.63 -7.94
C LYS A 7 -0.16 -1.38 -7.10
N ILE A 8 0.34 -1.56 -5.90
CA ILE A 8 0.82 -0.45 -5.07
C ILE A 8 1.95 0.31 -5.79
N ARG A 9 1.98 1.62 -5.61
CA ARG A 9 2.96 2.52 -6.27
C ARG A 9 4.40 2.10 -5.95
N LYS A 10 5.24 1.99 -6.98
CA LYS A 10 6.66 1.66 -6.84
C LYS A 10 7.40 2.72 -6.00
N SER A 11 6.99 3.99 -6.10
CA SER A 11 7.57 5.09 -5.32
C SER A 11 7.39 4.94 -3.80
N PHE A 12 6.42 4.14 -3.33
CA PHE A 12 6.25 3.76 -1.94
C PHE A 12 6.99 2.45 -1.60
N LEU A 13 6.94 1.47 -2.51
CA LEU A 13 7.57 0.15 -2.28
C LEU A 13 9.10 0.24 -2.23
N LEU A 14 9.71 1.15 -3.02
CA LEU A 14 11.16 1.29 -3.06
C LEU A 14 11.75 1.74 -1.71
N PRO A 15 11.35 2.87 -1.11
CA PRO A 15 11.88 3.27 0.19
C PRO A 15 11.53 2.26 1.29
N MET A 16 10.36 1.61 1.24
CA MET A 16 9.99 0.59 2.19
C MET A 16 10.89 -0.67 2.09
N GLY A 17 11.27 -1.06 0.87
CA GLY A 17 12.26 -2.12 0.63
C GLY A 17 13.64 -1.75 1.15
N LEU A 18 14.06 -0.48 1.01
CA LEU A 18 15.30 0.02 1.59
C LEU A 18 15.27 0.01 3.12
N VAL A 19 14.14 0.35 3.75
CA VAL A 19 13.98 0.23 5.21
C VAL A 19 14.21 -1.21 5.65
N VAL A 20 13.62 -2.20 4.97
CA VAL A 20 13.83 -3.62 5.27
C VAL A 20 15.31 -3.98 5.11
N LEU A 21 15.94 -3.61 3.98
CA LEU A 21 17.33 -3.90 3.69
C LEU A 21 18.28 -3.33 4.75
N PHE A 22 18.14 -2.04 5.06
CA PHE A 22 19.00 -1.37 6.05
C PHE A 22 18.74 -1.88 7.48
N SER A 23 17.51 -2.26 7.81
CA SER A 23 17.21 -2.91 9.09
C SER A 23 17.90 -4.27 9.24
N PHE A 24 17.95 -5.05 8.14
CA PHE A 24 18.75 -6.29 8.13
C PHE A 24 20.25 -6.02 8.25
N THR A 25 20.76 -5.03 7.53
CA THR A 25 22.16 -4.60 7.63
C THR A 25 22.52 -4.20 9.06
N LEU A 26 21.64 -3.42 9.70
CA LEU A 26 21.81 -2.99 11.09
C LEU A 26 21.80 -4.19 12.05
N LEU A 27 20.90 -5.16 11.86
CA LEU A 27 20.84 -6.38 12.66
C LEU A 27 22.13 -7.20 12.50
N LEU A 28 22.60 -7.42 11.27
CA LEU A 28 23.83 -8.16 11.01
C LEU A 28 25.05 -7.46 11.61
N SER A 29 25.16 -6.14 11.47
CA SER A 29 26.27 -5.38 12.08
C SER A 29 26.23 -5.44 13.61
N THR A 30 25.05 -5.41 14.23
CA THR A 30 24.86 -5.54 15.68
C THR A 30 25.33 -6.91 16.18
N LEU A 31 25.06 -7.98 15.44
CA LEU A 31 25.52 -9.32 15.74
C LEU A 31 27.04 -9.45 15.55
N TYR A 32 27.58 -8.92 14.46
CA TYR A 32 29.02 -8.96 14.16
C TYR A 32 29.86 -8.23 15.23
N LEU A 33 29.36 -7.09 15.69
CA LEU A 33 30.02 -6.27 16.74
C LEU A 33 29.78 -6.80 18.16
N GLN A 34 29.10 -7.94 18.31
CA GLN A 34 28.76 -8.54 19.60
C GLN A 34 28.10 -7.56 20.59
N LEU A 35 27.25 -6.67 20.08
CA LEU A 35 26.54 -5.69 20.88
C LEU A 35 25.56 -6.37 21.86
N PRO A 36 25.15 -5.69 22.95
CA PRO A 36 24.28 -6.29 23.97
C PRO A 36 23.02 -6.94 23.36
N THR A 37 22.72 -8.15 23.84
CA THR A 37 21.57 -8.97 23.36
C THR A 37 20.24 -8.20 23.36
N ALA A 38 20.07 -7.26 24.30
CA ALA A 38 18.89 -6.40 24.34
C ALA A 38 18.69 -5.60 23.05
N LYS A 39 19.77 -5.07 22.43
CA LYS A 39 19.70 -4.35 21.14
C LYS A 39 19.25 -5.28 20.02
N VAL A 40 19.75 -6.50 19.98
CA VAL A 40 19.38 -7.53 18.97
C VAL A 40 17.89 -7.87 19.09
N ILE A 41 17.39 -8.10 20.29
CA ILE A 41 15.98 -8.42 20.53
C ILE A 41 15.08 -7.27 20.07
N ILE A 42 15.40 -6.03 20.45
CA ILE A 42 14.63 -4.84 20.02
C ILE A 42 14.59 -4.74 18.49
N LEU A 43 15.72 -4.91 17.82
CA LEU A 43 15.78 -4.84 16.36
C LEU A 43 14.91 -5.92 15.69
N ILE A 44 14.95 -7.16 16.20
CA ILE A 44 14.13 -8.25 15.68
C ILE A 44 12.63 -7.95 15.86
N VAL A 45 12.24 -7.47 17.05
CA VAL A 45 10.84 -7.13 17.35
C VAL A 45 10.31 -6.05 16.41
N PHE A 46 11.13 -5.05 16.04
CA PHE A 46 10.74 -4.02 15.07
C PHE A 46 10.83 -4.49 13.62
N LEU A 47 11.77 -5.36 13.28
CA LEU A 47 11.98 -5.84 11.92
C LEU A 47 10.83 -6.73 11.42
N ILE A 48 10.30 -7.62 12.29
CA ILE A 48 9.23 -8.55 11.92
C ILE A 48 8.00 -7.83 11.35
N PRO A 49 7.35 -6.85 12.05
CA PRO A 49 6.19 -6.15 11.51
C PRO A 49 6.51 -5.36 10.24
N VAL A 50 7.71 -4.79 10.11
CA VAL A 50 8.14 -4.07 8.89
C VAL A 50 8.22 -5.04 7.70
N CYS A 51 8.79 -6.22 7.88
CA CYS A 51 8.83 -7.27 6.85
C CYS A 51 7.43 -7.73 6.44
N ILE A 52 6.52 -7.93 7.40
CA ILE A 52 5.13 -8.32 7.12
C ILE A 52 4.43 -7.24 6.30
N LEU A 53 4.54 -5.97 6.70
CA LEU A 53 3.95 -4.84 5.99
C LEU A 53 4.51 -4.69 4.56
N PHE A 54 5.82 -4.89 4.39
CA PHE A 54 6.45 -4.86 3.08
C PHE A 54 5.95 -6.01 2.20
N ALA A 55 5.91 -7.24 2.72
CA ALA A 55 5.43 -8.40 1.99
C ALA A 55 3.96 -8.24 1.58
N GLU A 56 3.10 -7.76 2.50
CA GLU A 56 1.70 -7.48 2.19
C GLU A 56 1.56 -6.39 1.12
N SER A 57 2.25 -5.27 1.27
CA SER A 57 2.20 -4.16 0.31
C SER A 57 2.69 -4.56 -1.07
N SER A 58 3.74 -5.38 -1.15
CA SER A 58 4.33 -5.85 -2.41
C SER A 58 3.40 -6.78 -3.19
N ARG A 59 2.60 -7.58 -2.49
CA ARG A 59 1.69 -8.56 -3.11
C ARG A 59 0.29 -8.02 -3.35
N ARG A 60 -0.04 -6.87 -2.77
CA ARG A 60 -1.37 -6.28 -2.89
C ARG A 60 -1.62 -5.78 -4.31
N LYS A 61 -2.72 -6.25 -4.93
CA LYS A 61 -3.16 -5.83 -6.26
C LYS A 61 -4.67 -5.78 -6.37
N VAL A 62 -5.15 -4.95 -7.28
CA VAL A 62 -6.56 -4.87 -7.70
C VAL A 62 -6.64 -5.29 -9.14
N ILE A 63 -7.53 -6.22 -9.45
CA ILE A 63 -7.80 -6.69 -10.80
C ILE A 63 -9.20 -6.23 -11.17
N VAL A 64 -9.28 -5.38 -12.19
CA VAL A 64 -10.53 -4.90 -12.77
C VAL A 64 -10.84 -5.75 -13.98
N GLY A 65 -11.71 -6.74 -13.81
CA GLY A 65 -12.18 -7.64 -14.88
C GLY A 65 -13.42 -7.09 -15.59
N ASP A 66 -13.98 -7.85 -16.54
CA ASP A 66 -15.19 -7.45 -17.28
C ASP A 66 -16.46 -7.63 -16.44
N ALA A 67 -16.52 -8.67 -15.60
CA ALA A 67 -17.71 -9.00 -14.81
C ALA A 67 -17.57 -8.71 -13.31
N ALA A 68 -16.33 -8.55 -12.81
CA ALA A 68 -16.07 -8.42 -11.39
C ALA A 68 -14.77 -7.69 -11.10
N ILE A 69 -14.68 -7.12 -9.89
CA ILE A 69 -13.48 -6.53 -9.32
C ILE A 69 -12.92 -7.51 -8.28
N GLU A 70 -11.62 -7.73 -8.28
CA GLU A 70 -10.94 -8.58 -7.31
C GLU A 70 -9.80 -7.80 -6.63
N VAL A 71 -9.80 -7.77 -5.30
CA VAL A 71 -8.70 -7.27 -4.49
C VAL A 71 -7.96 -8.44 -3.90
N GLN A 72 -6.73 -8.64 -4.33
CA GLN A 72 -5.84 -9.65 -3.77
C GLN A 72 -4.87 -9.02 -2.77
N LYS A 73 -4.82 -9.61 -1.57
CA LYS A 73 -3.88 -9.33 -0.48
C LYS A 73 -2.99 -10.55 -0.26
N LEU A 74 -2.04 -10.48 0.67
CA LEU A 74 -1.09 -11.56 0.93
C LEU A 74 -1.79 -12.90 1.27
N PHE A 75 -2.82 -12.86 2.12
CA PHE A 75 -3.51 -14.06 2.65
C PHE A 75 -4.98 -14.13 2.27
N ARG A 76 -5.53 -13.14 1.58
CA ARG A 76 -6.95 -13.05 1.24
C ARG A 76 -7.14 -12.47 -0.15
N SER A 77 -8.08 -13.02 -0.90
CA SER A 77 -8.68 -12.39 -2.06
C SER A 77 -10.14 -12.11 -1.78
N LYS A 78 -10.62 -10.99 -2.28
CA LYS A 78 -12.03 -10.61 -2.23
C LYS A 78 -12.46 -10.22 -3.62
N ARG A 79 -13.55 -10.81 -4.09
CA ARG A 79 -14.12 -10.58 -5.41
C ARG A 79 -15.54 -10.07 -5.25
N LEU A 80 -15.90 -9.06 -6.05
CA LEU A 80 -17.22 -8.45 -6.06
C LEU A 80 -17.67 -8.30 -7.51
N SER A 81 -18.86 -8.82 -7.83
CA SER A 81 -19.45 -8.73 -9.16
C SER A 81 -20.06 -7.33 -9.40
N TYR A 82 -19.94 -6.77 -10.61
CA TYR A 82 -20.60 -5.50 -10.94
C TYR A 82 -22.14 -5.61 -10.87
N ALA A 83 -22.70 -6.80 -11.12
CA ALA A 83 -24.14 -7.02 -11.05
C ALA A 83 -24.70 -7.00 -9.63
N GLU A 84 -23.84 -7.24 -8.62
CA GLU A 84 -24.21 -7.26 -7.19
C GLU A 84 -23.97 -5.90 -6.51
N LEU A 85 -23.34 -4.94 -7.22
CA LEU A 85 -23.06 -3.64 -6.65
C LEU A 85 -24.33 -2.82 -6.45
N THR A 86 -24.52 -2.32 -5.25
CA THR A 86 -25.64 -1.44 -4.86
C THR A 86 -25.22 0.03 -4.74
N ASP A 87 -23.95 0.30 -4.40
CA ASP A 87 -23.45 1.65 -4.22
C ASP A 87 -21.95 1.77 -4.47
N ILE A 88 -21.53 2.87 -5.10
CA ILE A 88 -20.13 3.27 -5.27
C ILE A 88 -19.96 4.68 -4.73
N ASP A 89 -19.43 4.77 -3.51
CA ASP A 89 -19.17 6.06 -2.87
C ASP A 89 -17.68 6.26 -2.59
N THR A 90 -17.32 7.52 -2.30
CA THR A 90 -15.94 7.90 -2.04
C THR A 90 -15.84 8.71 -0.77
N ILE A 91 -14.90 8.31 0.08
CA ILE A 91 -14.56 9.03 1.29
C ILE A 91 -13.19 9.67 1.10
N GLN A 92 -13.14 10.99 1.15
CA GLN A 92 -11.89 11.74 1.10
C GLN A 92 -11.52 12.26 2.49
N MET A 93 -10.36 11.84 2.98
CA MET A 93 -9.77 12.33 4.23
C MET A 93 -8.43 13.01 3.92
N ARG A 94 -8.42 14.33 3.79
CA ARG A 94 -7.26 15.12 3.33
C ARG A 94 -6.79 14.65 1.94
N LYS A 95 -5.59 14.04 1.85
CA LYS A 95 -5.02 13.49 0.61
C LYS A 95 -5.24 11.97 0.45
N ARG A 96 -5.95 11.33 1.39
CA ARG A 96 -6.35 9.92 1.28
C ARG A 96 -7.75 9.85 0.71
N VAL A 97 -7.90 9.02 -0.31
CA VAL A 97 -9.19 8.69 -0.89
C VAL A 97 -9.42 7.21 -0.75
N PHE A 98 -10.60 6.88 -0.31
CA PHE A 98 -11.10 5.52 -0.25
C PHE A 98 -12.34 5.45 -1.13
N VAL A 99 -12.38 4.48 -2.03
CA VAL A 99 -13.57 4.12 -2.80
C VAL A 99 -14.19 2.93 -2.11
N SER A 100 -15.43 3.07 -1.70
CA SER A 100 -16.26 2.00 -1.15
C SER A 100 -17.14 1.45 -2.27
N LEU A 101 -17.04 0.15 -2.50
CA LEU A 101 -17.90 -0.60 -3.38
C LEU A 101 -18.74 -1.49 -2.49
N SER A 102 -20.04 -1.26 -2.46
CA SER A 102 -20.98 -1.98 -1.59
C SER A 102 -21.88 -2.88 -2.40
N SER A 103 -22.20 -4.04 -1.87
CA SER A 103 -23.27 -4.92 -2.30
C SER A 103 -24.21 -5.18 -1.11
N GLU A 104 -25.31 -5.91 -1.30
CA GLU A 104 -26.27 -6.20 -0.22
C GLU A 104 -25.61 -6.90 0.98
N ASP A 105 -24.73 -7.87 0.72
CA ASP A 105 -24.10 -8.70 1.76
C ASP A 105 -22.64 -8.35 2.05
N ASP A 106 -21.99 -7.51 1.21
CA ASP A 106 -20.55 -7.34 1.30
C ASP A 106 -20.10 -5.92 0.85
N PHE A 107 -18.90 -5.52 1.27
CA PHE A 107 -18.29 -4.27 0.84
C PHE A 107 -16.80 -4.42 0.58
N MET A 108 -16.28 -3.60 -0.31
CA MET A 108 -14.85 -3.55 -0.67
C MET A 108 -14.35 -2.11 -0.63
N ILE A 109 -13.21 -1.89 0.03
CA ILE A 109 -12.58 -0.56 0.11
C ILE A 109 -11.26 -0.57 -0.64
N ILE A 110 -11.13 0.35 -1.60
CA ILE A 110 -9.93 0.55 -2.40
C ILE A 110 -9.38 1.94 -2.11
N SER A 111 -8.11 2.05 -1.76
CA SER A 111 -7.46 3.35 -1.46
C SER A 111 -6.68 3.89 -2.67
N ASN A 112 -6.39 5.19 -2.67
CA ASN A 112 -5.54 5.83 -3.67
C ASN A 112 -4.03 5.52 -3.54
N SER A 113 -3.69 4.44 -2.84
CA SER A 113 -2.30 3.94 -2.73
C SER A 113 -1.86 3.13 -3.96
N TYR A 114 -2.82 2.72 -4.79
CA TYR A 114 -2.52 1.99 -6.03
C TYR A 114 -1.99 2.92 -7.12
N ASN A 115 -1.17 2.37 -8.01
CA ASN A 115 -0.71 3.08 -9.18
C ASN A 115 -1.90 3.33 -10.15
N GLN A 116 -1.88 4.47 -10.87
CA GLN A 116 -2.93 4.82 -11.83
C GLN A 116 -4.35 4.76 -11.24
N PHE A 117 -4.53 5.22 -9.98
CA PHE A 117 -5.80 5.15 -9.27
C PHE A 117 -6.97 5.79 -10.04
N GLY A 118 -6.75 6.93 -10.73
CA GLY A 118 -7.79 7.57 -11.55
C GLY A 118 -8.24 6.70 -12.72
N ASP A 119 -7.30 6.07 -13.45
CA ASP A 119 -7.61 5.14 -14.53
C ASP A 119 -8.37 3.90 -14.01
N MET A 120 -7.91 3.36 -12.88
CA MET A 120 -8.61 2.25 -12.23
C MET A 120 -10.06 2.62 -11.87
N LEU A 121 -10.26 3.80 -11.27
CA LEU A 121 -11.58 4.26 -10.86
C LEU A 121 -12.49 4.52 -12.07
N ARG A 122 -11.98 5.12 -13.15
CA ARG A 122 -12.74 5.29 -14.40
C ARG A 122 -13.21 3.95 -14.94
N LYS A 123 -12.33 2.96 -15.06
CA LYS A 123 -12.71 1.63 -15.54
C LYS A 123 -13.73 0.92 -14.66
N ILE A 124 -13.72 1.16 -13.35
CA ILE A 124 -14.74 0.65 -12.44
C ILE A 124 -16.08 1.34 -12.71
N ILE A 125 -16.08 2.68 -12.83
CA ILE A 125 -17.28 3.47 -13.07
C ILE A 125 -17.90 3.12 -14.44
N ASP A 126 -17.08 2.97 -15.48
CA ASP A 126 -17.55 2.66 -16.84
C ASP A 126 -18.23 1.28 -16.93
N LYS A 127 -17.88 0.35 -16.04
CA LYS A 127 -18.47 -1.00 -15.99
C LYS A 127 -19.63 -1.12 -15.01
N ALA A 128 -19.80 -0.17 -14.12
CA ALA A 128 -20.86 -0.16 -13.13
C ALA A 128 -22.12 0.54 -13.67
N PRO A 129 -23.33 0.17 -13.19
CA PRO A 129 -24.55 0.93 -13.51
C PRO A 129 -24.42 2.40 -13.08
N ALA A 130 -24.77 3.32 -13.97
CA ALA A 130 -24.60 4.76 -13.70
C ALA A 130 -25.42 5.27 -12.50
N SER A 131 -26.49 4.57 -12.15
CA SER A 131 -27.40 4.90 -11.03
C SER A 131 -26.79 4.73 -9.64
N ILE A 132 -25.75 3.87 -9.50
CA ILE A 132 -25.12 3.56 -8.23
C ILE A 132 -23.80 4.31 -8.00
N VAL A 133 -23.39 5.14 -8.95
CA VAL A 133 -22.11 5.87 -8.90
C VAL A 133 -22.34 7.27 -8.37
N SER A 134 -21.75 7.61 -7.23
CA SER A 134 -21.83 8.95 -6.65
C SER A 134 -21.10 9.98 -7.52
N ASP A 135 -21.61 11.23 -7.53
CA ASP A 135 -20.97 12.32 -8.28
C ASP A 135 -19.56 12.63 -7.77
N LYS A 136 -19.30 12.38 -6.50
CA LYS A 136 -17.96 12.49 -5.91
C LYS A 136 -17.00 11.46 -6.51
N ALA A 137 -17.45 10.24 -6.78
CA ALA A 137 -16.64 9.20 -7.41
C ALA A 137 -16.25 9.61 -8.85
N LYS A 138 -17.16 10.20 -9.61
CA LYS A 138 -16.88 10.73 -10.95
C LYS A 138 -15.83 11.84 -10.93
N GLN A 139 -15.99 12.84 -10.07
CA GLN A 139 -15.02 13.92 -9.90
C GLN A 139 -13.63 13.44 -9.51
N LEU A 140 -13.54 12.45 -8.62
CA LEU A 140 -12.28 11.87 -8.19
C LEU A 140 -11.60 11.01 -9.25
N ALA A 141 -12.34 10.43 -10.17
CA ALA A 141 -11.78 9.75 -11.32
C ALA A 141 -11.05 10.72 -12.28
N ASP A 142 -11.56 11.97 -12.40
CA ASP A 142 -10.96 12.98 -13.26
C ASP A 142 -9.74 13.66 -12.63
N VAL A 143 -9.80 13.96 -11.34
CA VAL A 143 -8.72 14.64 -10.61
C VAL A 143 -8.36 13.85 -9.35
N PRO A 144 -7.66 12.72 -9.47
CA PRO A 144 -7.31 11.90 -8.32
C PRO A 144 -6.25 12.59 -7.46
N PRO A 145 -6.49 12.83 -6.16
CA PRO A 145 -5.51 13.43 -5.28
C PRO A 145 -4.32 12.50 -5.08
N GLN A 146 -3.12 13.03 -5.26
CA GLN A 146 -1.89 12.28 -5.05
C GLN A 146 -1.51 12.26 -3.57
N LYS A 147 -1.35 11.05 -3.02
CA LYS A 147 -0.87 10.84 -1.65
C LYS A 147 0.65 10.72 -1.67
N CYS A 148 1.35 11.73 -1.12
CA CYS A 148 2.81 11.74 -1.02
C CYS A 148 3.33 11.54 0.41
N SER A 149 2.47 11.72 1.44
CA SER A 149 2.91 11.69 2.84
C SER A 149 3.56 10.38 3.28
N ASP A 150 3.05 9.25 2.79
CA ASP A 150 3.59 7.92 3.14
C ASP A 150 4.97 7.70 2.51
N ILE A 151 5.18 8.26 1.31
CA ILE A 151 6.47 8.21 0.61
C ILE A 151 7.50 9.02 1.38
N VAL A 152 7.14 10.23 1.81
CA VAL A 152 8.02 11.12 2.60
C VAL A 152 8.40 10.45 3.92
N SER A 153 7.42 9.86 4.64
CA SER A 153 7.68 9.15 5.90
C SER A 153 8.60 7.94 5.72
N ALA A 154 8.44 7.20 4.62
CA ALA A 154 9.30 6.06 4.32
C ALA A 154 10.74 6.50 3.99
N TRP A 155 10.92 7.59 3.24
CA TRP A 155 12.25 8.15 2.97
C TRP A 155 12.91 8.72 4.24
N LEU A 156 12.13 9.34 5.14
CA LEU A 156 12.63 9.78 6.43
C LEU A 156 13.17 8.60 7.25
N ALA A 157 12.43 7.48 7.29
CA ALA A 157 12.87 6.26 7.97
C ALA A 157 14.18 5.70 7.36
N VAL A 158 14.31 5.71 6.03
CA VAL A 158 15.57 5.35 5.34
C VAL A 158 16.72 6.25 5.80
N ALA A 159 16.52 7.57 5.81
CA ALA A 159 17.55 8.53 6.22
C ALA A 159 18.00 8.29 7.68
N VAL A 160 17.05 8.08 8.59
CA VAL A 160 17.34 7.76 10.00
C VAL A 160 18.14 6.46 10.13
N LEU A 161 17.77 5.41 9.42
CA LEU A 161 18.50 4.14 9.44
C LEU A 161 19.92 4.29 8.92
N VAL A 162 20.12 5.02 7.84
CA VAL A 162 21.46 5.32 7.30
C VAL A 162 22.31 6.06 8.35
N LEU A 163 21.75 7.07 9.02
CA LEU A 163 22.46 7.80 10.08
C LEU A 163 22.84 6.87 11.24
N ILE A 164 21.95 5.98 11.67
CA ILE A 164 22.23 5.02 12.75
C ILE A 164 23.35 4.07 12.33
N ILE A 165 23.32 3.54 11.11
CA ILE A 165 24.37 2.68 10.58
C ILE A 165 25.70 3.42 10.54
N CYS A 166 25.74 4.65 10.00
CA CYS A 166 26.95 5.47 9.97
C CYS A 166 27.51 5.75 11.36
N ALA A 167 26.66 6.08 12.34
CA ALA A 167 27.08 6.28 13.73
C ALA A 167 27.67 5.02 14.34
N GLN A 168 27.05 3.86 14.11
CA GLN A 168 27.54 2.58 14.63
C GLN A 168 28.93 2.21 14.07
N PHE A 169 29.19 2.47 12.79
CA PHE A 169 30.50 2.22 12.20
C PHE A 169 31.55 3.27 12.60
N ARG A 170 31.15 4.51 12.90
CA ARG A 170 32.06 5.55 13.39
C ARG A 170 32.63 5.24 14.77
N GLU A 171 31.86 4.58 15.64
CA GLU A 171 32.34 4.16 16.96
C GLU A 171 33.37 3.00 16.87
N MET A 172 33.59 2.44 15.68
CA MET A 172 34.45 1.32 15.40
C MET A 172 35.85 1.76 14.89
N ILE A 173 35.96 3.02 14.44
CA ILE A 173 37.21 3.63 13.94
C ILE A 173 37.84 4.49 15.04
#